data_026a0719b8c9b5ff59a10511a988d63a
#
_entry.id   026a0719b8c9b5ff59a10511a988d63a
#
_cell.length_a   1.000
_cell.length_b   1.000
_cell.length_c   1.000
_cell.angle_alpha   90.00
_cell.angle_beta   90.00
_cell.angle_gamma   90.00
#
_symmetry.space_group_name_H-M   'P 1'
#
loop_
_entity.id
_entity.type
_entity.pdbx_description
1 polymer ?
#
loop_
_entity_poly.entity_id
_entity_poly.type
_entity_poly.pdbx_seq_one_letter_code
_entity_poly.pdbx_strand_id
1 'polypeptide(L)'
;MIRRFQNQDAQTVSKLVAKTLLTTNSKDYSKAYLTKVIAERDANFFIENSQYTHMYVVSVHHQIVGCGAIGPFWGKEDESSLFNMFVLPTYQGLGIGRKLIQTLEKDVYFKRAKRIEIPASITGLGFYQKMGYKFKNGQDKVDDEGLYRLEKFNSPF
;
A
#
# COMPACT_ATOMS: atom_id res chain seq x y z
N MET A 1 0.92 -17.03 -3.35
CA MET A 1 -0.15 -17.13 -2.34
C MET A 1 -0.30 -15.80 -1.61
N ILE A 2 -1.53 -15.37 -1.36
CA ILE A 2 -1.81 -14.15 -0.56
C ILE A 2 -2.53 -14.57 0.71
N ARG A 3 -2.05 -14.10 1.86
CA ARG A 3 -2.65 -14.38 3.17
C ARG A 3 -2.55 -13.17 4.08
N ARG A 4 -3.26 -13.23 5.21
CA ARG A 4 -3.17 -12.18 6.22
C ARG A 4 -1.77 -12.15 6.85
N PHE A 5 -1.32 -10.94 7.11
CA PHE A 5 -0.08 -10.68 7.84
C PHE A 5 -0.16 -11.25 9.26
N GLN A 6 0.95 -11.81 9.74
CA GLN A 6 1.12 -12.26 11.11
C GLN A 6 2.31 -11.54 11.73
N ASN A 7 2.34 -11.40 13.05
CA ASN A 7 3.41 -10.66 13.73
C ASN A 7 4.80 -11.19 13.40
N GLN A 8 4.94 -12.49 13.17
CA GLN A 8 6.21 -13.11 12.79
C GLN A 8 6.71 -12.66 11.41
N ASP A 9 5.85 -12.06 10.59
CA ASP A 9 6.24 -11.55 9.27
C ASP A 9 6.87 -10.17 9.34
N ALA A 10 6.75 -9.48 10.47
CA ALA A 10 7.05 -8.05 10.58
C ALA A 10 8.49 -7.69 10.18
N GLN A 11 9.46 -8.47 10.61
CA GLN A 11 10.87 -8.22 10.29
C GLN A 11 11.12 -8.37 8.79
N THR A 12 10.57 -9.41 8.18
CA THR A 12 10.69 -9.67 6.75
C THR A 12 10.03 -8.57 5.93
N VAL A 13 8.82 -8.14 6.35
CA VAL A 13 8.09 -7.06 5.68
C VAL A 13 8.87 -5.74 5.78
N SER A 14 9.41 -5.42 6.95
CA SER A 14 10.22 -4.22 7.13
C SER A 14 11.42 -4.19 6.17
N LYS A 15 12.12 -5.31 6.03
CA LYS A 15 13.25 -5.42 5.10
C LYS A 15 12.82 -5.31 3.64
N LEU A 16 11.70 -5.91 3.29
CA LEU A 16 11.11 -5.83 1.95
C LEU A 16 10.80 -4.38 1.58
N VAL A 17 10.17 -3.66 2.48
CA VAL A 17 9.79 -2.27 2.28
C VAL A 17 11.03 -1.40 2.12
N ALA A 18 12.04 -1.59 2.97
CA ALA A 18 13.31 -0.84 2.89
C ALA A 18 13.99 -1.06 1.54
N LYS A 19 14.11 -2.31 1.11
CA LYS A 19 14.73 -2.66 -0.16
C LYS A 19 13.97 -2.05 -1.35
N THR A 20 12.66 -2.12 -1.32
CA THR A 20 11.82 -1.59 -2.39
C THR A 20 11.93 -0.07 -2.48
N LEU A 21 11.89 0.62 -1.34
CA LEU A 21 12.04 2.07 -1.30
C LEU A 21 13.40 2.51 -1.86
N LEU A 22 14.48 1.85 -1.45
CA LEU A 22 15.82 2.20 -1.91
C LEU A 22 16.06 1.88 -3.38
N THR A 23 15.39 0.88 -3.92
CA THR A 23 15.60 0.45 -5.31
C THR A 23 14.61 1.12 -6.26
N THR A 24 13.32 0.96 -6.01
CA THR A 24 12.27 1.38 -6.95
C THR A 24 11.93 2.87 -6.80
N ASN A 25 11.83 3.36 -5.56
CA ASN A 25 11.41 4.73 -5.31
C ASN A 25 12.57 5.74 -5.36
N SER A 26 13.81 5.28 -5.42
CA SER A 26 14.99 6.15 -5.37
C SER A 26 15.10 7.12 -6.53
N LYS A 27 14.48 6.82 -7.66
CA LYS A 27 14.47 7.72 -8.82
C LYS A 27 13.52 8.91 -8.66
N ASP A 28 12.56 8.82 -7.75
CA ASP A 28 11.52 9.83 -7.57
C ASP A 28 11.62 10.57 -6.24
N TYR A 29 12.43 10.09 -5.30
CA TYR A 29 12.58 10.65 -3.95
C TYR A 29 14.05 10.76 -3.55
N SER A 30 14.36 11.76 -2.72
CA SER A 30 15.72 11.92 -2.21
C SER A 30 16.10 10.79 -1.26
N LYS A 31 17.41 10.53 -1.17
CA LYS A 31 17.95 9.53 -0.24
C LYS A 31 17.60 9.88 1.21
N ALA A 32 17.65 11.16 1.57
CA ALA A 32 17.31 11.62 2.92
C ALA A 32 15.86 11.32 3.27
N TYR A 33 14.93 11.58 2.34
CA TYR A 33 13.52 11.27 2.50
C TYR A 33 13.31 9.77 2.69
N LEU A 34 13.91 8.96 1.82
CA LEU A 34 13.75 7.51 1.88
C LEU A 34 14.33 6.92 3.16
N THR A 35 15.48 7.41 3.61
CA THR A 35 16.09 6.97 4.87
C THR A 35 15.17 7.23 6.05
N LYS A 36 14.53 8.39 6.08
CA LYS A 36 13.54 8.73 7.12
C LYS A 36 12.35 7.78 7.09
N VAL A 37 11.78 7.56 5.91
CA VAL A 37 10.62 6.67 5.75
C VAL A 37 10.95 5.25 6.18
N ILE A 38 12.13 4.75 5.79
CA ILE A 38 12.59 3.42 6.16
C ILE A 38 12.72 3.28 7.68
N ALA A 39 13.30 4.29 8.34
CA ALA A 39 13.47 4.27 9.79
C ALA A 39 12.12 4.22 10.53
N GLU A 40 11.09 4.85 9.96
CA GLU A 40 9.74 4.85 10.53
C GLU A 40 9.01 3.51 10.32
N ARG A 41 9.43 2.69 9.36
CA ARG A 41 8.76 1.45 8.99
C ARG A 41 9.53 0.22 9.46
N ASP A 42 9.82 0.18 10.75
CA ASP A 42 10.45 -0.98 11.40
C ASP A 42 9.40 -2.09 11.66
N ALA A 43 9.85 -3.19 12.25
CA ALA A 43 8.97 -4.32 12.54
C ALA A 43 7.81 -3.92 13.46
N ASN A 44 8.07 -3.11 14.48
CA ASN A 44 7.03 -2.65 15.41
C ASN A 44 5.95 -1.82 14.70
N PHE A 45 6.34 -0.98 13.75
CA PHE A 45 5.39 -0.22 12.95
C PHE A 45 4.36 -1.14 12.28
N PHE A 46 4.82 -2.23 11.66
CA PHE A 46 3.91 -3.14 10.96
C PHE A 46 3.04 -3.94 11.92
N ILE A 47 3.58 -4.34 13.06
CA ILE A 47 2.79 -5.04 14.09
C ILE A 47 1.68 -4.13 14.61
N GLU A 48 1.99 -2.88 14.95
CA GLU A 48 1.00 -1.91 15.42
C GLU A 48 -0.06 -1.61 14.37
N ASN A 49 0.37 -1.34 13.14
CA ASN A 49 -0.57 -1.03 12.06
C ASN A 49 -1.50 -2.20 11.74
N SER A 50 -1.03 -3.44 11.86
CA SER A 50 -1.85 -4.61 11.60
C SER A 50 -2.98 -4.78 12.61
N GLN A 51 -2.93 -4.09 13.74
CA GLN A 51 -4.02 -4.11 14.74
C GLN A 51 -5.19 -3.20 14.33
N TYR A 52 -4.95 -2.22 13.47
CA TYR A 52 -5.96 -1.26 13.04
C TYR A 52 -6.36 -1.42 11.58
N THR A 53 -5.67 -2.30 10.86
CA THR A 53 -5.90 -2.54 9.44
C THR A 53 -5.95 -4.04 9.16
N HIS A 54 -6.45 -4.40 8.00
CA HIS A 54 -6.28 -5.75 7.48
C HIS A 54 -5.08 -5.74 6.53
N MET A 55 -3.99 -6.30 7.00
CA MET A 55 -2.76 -6.37 6.23
C MET A 55 -2.58 -7.75 5.62
N TYR A 56 -2.13 -7.77 4.37
CA TYR A 56 -1.90 -8.98 3.58
C TYR A 56 -0.44 -9.05 3.12
N VAL A 57 0.05 -10.26 2.99
CA VAL A 57 1.38 -10.53 2.42
C VAL A 57 1.24 -11.49 1.25
N VAL A 58 2.12 -11.32 0.26
CA VAL A 58 2.20 -12.19 -0.90
C VAL A 58 3.47 -13.02 -0.78
N SER A 59 3.35 -14.35 -0.89
CA SER A 59 4.50 -15.22 -0.88
C SER A 59 4.62 -15.99 -2.20
N VAL A 60 5.87 -16.16 -2.66
CA VAL A 60 6.23 -16.98 -3.82
C VAL A 60 7.37 -17.88 -3.37
N HIS A 61 7.21 -19.17 -3.52
CA HIS A 61 8.20 -20.16 -3.07
C HIS A 61 8.60 -19.95 -1.60
N HIS A 62 7.61 -19.73 -0.74
CA HIS A 62 7.77 -19.51 0.71
C HIS A 62 8.51 -18.21 1.09
N GLN A 63 8.74 -17.31 0.13
CA GLN A 63 9.35 -16.02 0.37
C GLN A 63 8.29 -14.92 0.26
N ILE A 64 8.22 -14.01 1.23
CA ILE A 64 7.35 -12.85 1.16
C ILE A 64 7.94 -11.85 0.16
N VAL A 65 7.18 -11.54 -0.88
CA VAL A 65 7.61 -10.68 -1.98
C VAL A 65 6.77 -9.42 -2.14
N GLY A 66 5.69 -9.30 -1.40
CA GLY A 66 4.82 -8.12 -1.45
C GLY A 66 3.94 -8.01 -0.22
N CYS A 67 3.40 -6.82 -0.01
CA CYS A 67 2.47 -6.54 1.08
C CYS A 67 1.53 -5.40 0.72
N GLY A 68 0.43 -5.30 1.45
CA GLY A 68 -0.51 -4.20 1.35
C GLY A 68 -1.57 -4.31 2.43
N ALA A 69 -2.18 -3.20 2.79
CA ALA A 69 -3.17 -3.15 3.86
C ALA A 69 -4.34 -2.26 3.47
N ILE A 70 -5.48 -2.51 4.12
CA ILE A 70 -6.67 -1.68 4.02
C ILE A 70 -7.22 -1.47 5.42
N GLY A 71 -7.70 -0.27 5.71
CA GLY A 71 -8.28 0.05 7.00
C GLY A 71 -9.15 1.29 6.94
N PRO A 72 -9.70 1.71 8.09
CA PRO A 72 -10.54 2.91 8.14
C PRO A 72 -9.75 4.15 7.73
N PHE A 73 -10.41 5.04 6.98
CA PHE A 73 -9.86 6.35 6.68
C PHE A 73 -10.27 7.30 7.82
N TRP A 74 -9.28 7.65 8.68
CA TRP A 74 -9.49 8.55 9.83
C TRP A 74 -10.68 8.15 10.72
N GLY A 75 -10.87 6.84 10.94
CA GLY A 75 -11.94 6.33 11.80
C GLY A 75 -13.35 6.40 11.23
N LYS A 76 -13.50 6.79 9.97
CA LYS A 76 -14.82 6.86 9.32
C LYS A 76 -15.36 5.48 9.00
N GLU A 77 -16.65 5.27 9.21
CA GLU A 77 -17.30 3.98 8.96
C GLU A 77 -17.55 3.70 7.48
N ASP A 78 -17.71 4.76 6.68
CA ASP A 78 -18.04 4.65 5.26
C ASP A 78 -16.89 5.00 4.32
N GLU A 79 -15.70 5.18 4.86
CA GLU A 79 -14.49 5.42 4.06
C GLU A 79 -13.34 4.54 4.54
N SER A 80 -12.51 4.14 3.61
CA SER A 80 -11.33 3.30 3.88
C SER A 80 -10.12 3.83 3.12
N SER A 81 -8.95 3.37 3.50
CA SER A 81 -7.71 3.72 2.81
C SER A 81 -6.86 2.48 2.63
N LEU A 82 -6.15 2.44 1.52
CA LEU A 82 -5.09 1.46 1.30
C LEU A 82 -3.78 2.02 1.85
N PHE A 83 -2.95 1.14 2.40
CA PHE A 83 -1.70 1.50 3.06
C PHE A 83 -0.60 0.51 2.70
N ASN A 84 0.64 0.99 2.68
CA ASN A 84 1.85 0.16 2.67
C ASN A 84 1.86 -0.90 1.55
N MET A 85 1.53 -0.47 0.34
CA MET A 85 1.56 -1.32 -0.85
C MET A 85 2.98 -1.38 -1.41
N PHE A 86 3.61 -2.54 -1.32
CA PHE A 86 4.97 -2.74 -1.82
C PHE A 86 5.12 -4.11 -2.46
N VAL A 87 5.85 -4.16 -3.57
CA VAL A 87 6.25 -5.40 -4.23
C VAL A 87 7.76 -5.34 -4.47
N LEU A 88 8.50 -6.39 -4.09
CA LEU A 88 9.95 -6.43 -4.29
C LEU A 88 10.30 -6.12 -5.75
N PRO A 89 11.39 -5.36 -5.99
CA PRO A 89 11.75 -4.93 -7.35
C PRO A 89 11.85 -6.09 -8.35
N THR A 90 12.43 -7.22 -7.96
CA THR A 90 12.60 -8.38 -8.84
C THR A 90 11.30 -9.12 -9.14
N TYR A 91 10.22 -8.80 -8.43
CA TYR A 91 8.90 -9.41 -8.61
C TYR A 91 7.87 -8.43 -9.21
N GLN A 92 8.29 -7.23 -9.57
CA GLN A 92 7.43 -6.27 -10.24
C GLN A 92 7.21 -6.67 -11.70
N GLY A 93 6.08 -6.24 -12.26
CA GLY A 93 5.74 -6.57 -13.65
C GLY A 93 5.20 -7.97 -13.86
N LEU A 94 4.94 -8.72 -12.79
CA LEU A 94 4.44 -10.11 -12.86
C LEU A 94 2.99 -10.24 -12.43
N GLY A 95 2.27 -9.12 -12.25
CA GLY A 95 0.86 -9.14 -11.86
C GLY A 95 0.61 -9.30 -10.36
N ILE A 96 1.65 -9.28 -9.53
CA ILE A 96 1.51 -9.43 -8.08
C ILE A 96 0.75 -8.24 -7.47
N GLY A 97 1.09 -7.03 -7.88
CA GLY A 97 0.39 -5.82 -7.42
C GLY A 97 -1.09 -5.85 -7.76
N ARG A 98 -1.44 -6.28 -8.96
CA ARG A 98 -2.84 -6.42 -9.39
C ARG A 98 -3.59 -7.44 -8.51
N LYS A 99 -2.99 -8.61 -8.26
CA LYS A 99 -3.61 -9.61 -7.40
C LYS A 99 -3.80 -9.12 -5.98
N LEU A 100 -2.84 -8.35 -5.49
CA LEU A 100 -2.91 -7.76 -4.15
C LEU A 100 -4.05 -6.75 -4.06
N ILE A 101 -4.17 -5.84 -5.03
CA ILE A 101 -5.30 -4.90 -5.10
C ILE A 101 -6.63 -5.66 -5.15
N GLN A 102 -6.72 -6.69 -5.99
CA GLN A 102 -7.95 -7.49 -6.08
C GLN A 102 -8.31 -8.14 -4.76
N THR A 103 -7.31 -8.61 -4.00
CA THR A 103 -7.53 -9.17 -2.67
C THR A 103 -8.04 -8.12 -1.69
N LEU A 104 -7.42 -6.94 -1.68
CA LEU A 104 -7.85 -5.83 -0.83
C LEU A 104 -9.27 -5.36 -1.18
N GLU A 105 -9.62 -5.39 -2.46
CA GLU A 105 -10.94 -4.98 -2.92
C GLU A 105 -12.05 -5.99 -2.56
N LYS A 106 -11.66 -7.17 -2.12
CA LYS A 106 -12.61 -8.16 -1.58
C LYS A 106 -12.72 -8.11 -0.06
N ASP A 107 -11.85 -7.33 0.60
CA ASP A 107 -11.87 -7.19 2.04
C ASP A 107 -13.10 -6.42 2.51
N VAL A 108 -13.56 -6.71 3.73
CA VAL A 108 -14.74 -6.06 4.30
C VAL A 108 -14.57 -4.54 4.39
N TYR A 109 -13.35 -4.05 4.66
CA TYR A 109 -13.11 -2.61 4.70
C TYR A 109 -13.32 -1.94 3.35
N PHE A 110 -13.03 -2.64 2.25
CA PHE A 110 -13.32 -2.10 0.93
C PHE A 110 -14.83 -2.12 0.65
N LYS A 111 -15.47 -3.24 0.92
CA LYS A 111 -16.89 -3.44 0.60
C LYS A 111 -17.81 -2.52 1.39
N ARG A 112 -17.49 -2.22 2.63
CA ARG A 112 -18.28 -1.32 3.48
C ARG A 112 -18.17 0.14 3.06
N ALA A 113 -17.10 0.51 2.36
CA ALA A 113 -16.76 1.89 2.10
C ALA A 113 -17.46 2.42 0.86
N LYS A 114 -17.96 3.66 0.93
CA LYS A 114 -18.41 4.40 -0.24
C LYS A 114 -17.24 4.95 -1.03
N ARG A 115 -16.15 5.26 -0.32
CA ARG A 115 -14.95 5.86 -0.89
C ARG A 115 -13.70 5.22 -0.30
N ILE A 116 -12.73 4.96 -1.16
CA ILE A 116 -11.43 4.41 -0.77
C ILE A 116 -10.35 5.38 -1.24
N GLU A 117 -9.44 5.75 -0.35
CA GLU A 117 -8.33 6.63 -0.66
C GLU A 117 -7.02 5.85 -0.71
N ILE A 118 -6.08 6.31 -1.54
CA ILE A 118 -4.71 5.81 -1.56
C ILE A 118 -3.77 7.01 -1.51
N PRO A 119 -2.85 7.07 -0.53
CA PRO A 119 -1.72 7.98 -0.58
C PRO A 119 -0.65 7.35 -1.48
N ALA A 120 -0.68 7.71 -2.76
CA ALA A 120 0.15 7.07 -3.78
C ALA A 120 1.51 7.75 -3.92
N SER A 121 2.57 6.95 -3.98
CA SER A 121 3.89 7.47 -4.31
C SER A 121 3.93 7.94 -5.76
N ILE A 122 4.86 8.85 -6.07
CA ILE A 122 5.12 9.27 -7.46
C ILE A 122 5.40 8.03 -8.31
N THR A 123 6.20 7.11 -7.78
CA THR A 123 6.59 5.88 -8.46
C THR A 123 5.40 4.98 -8.78
N GLY A 124 4.42 4.91 -7.86
CA GLY A 124 3.27 4.02 -8.00
C GLY A 124 2.06 4.60 -8.71
N LEU A 125 2.08 5.90 -9.04
CA LEU A 125 0.91 6.60 -9.57
C LEU A 125 0.26 5.88 -10.76
N GLY A 126 1.05 5.54 -11.77
CA GLY A 126 0.52 4.93 -12.99
C GLY A 126 -0.16 3.59 -12.74
N PHE A 127 0.39 2.80 -11.81
CA PHE A 127 -0.20 1.53 -11.43
C PHE A 127 -1.60 1.71 -10.83
N TYR A 128 -1.73 2.61 -9.86
CA TYR A 128 -3.02 2.85 -9.20
C TYR A 128 -4.06 3.43 -10.17
N GLN A 129 -3.63 4.30 -11.10
CA GLN A 129 -4.53 4.82 -12.13
C GLN A 129 -5.07 3.69 -13.01
N LYS A 130 -4.23 2.71 -13.37
CA LYS A 130 -4.68 1.53 -14.13
C LYS A 130 -5.65 0.68 -13.33
N MET A 131 -5.57 0.70 -12.01
CA MET A 131 -6.49 -0.03 -11.13
C MET A 131 -7.80 0.72 -10.89
N GLY A 132 -7.99 1.89 -11.50
CA GLY A 132 -9.24 2.64 -11.45
C GLY A 132 -9.27 3.76 -10.41
N TYR A 133 -8.13 4.09 -9.79
CA TYR A 133 -8.04 5.19 -8.83
C TYR A 133 -7.76 6.49 -9.56
N LYS A 134 -8.40 7.57 -9.13
CA LYS A 134 -8.31 8.88 -9.76
C LYS A 134 -7.83 9.91 -8.75
N PHE A 135 -7.31 11.04 -9.24
CA PHE A 135 -6.91 12.14 -8.37
C PHE A 135 -8.09 12.61 -7.51
N LYS A 136 -7.85 12.71 -6.21
CA LYS A 136 -8.82 13.22 -5.25
C LYS A 136 -9.16 14.67 -5.62
N ASN A 137 -10.44 14.96 -5.83
CA ASN A 137 -10.91 16.29 -6.22
C ASN A 137 -10.20 16.84 -7.47
N GLY A 138 -9.69 15.96 -8.34
CA GLY A 138 -8.98 16.36 -9.55
C GLY A 138 -7.59 16.96 -9.30
N GLN A 139 -7.07 16.88 -8.08
CA GLN A 139 -5.75 17.45 -7.74
C GLN A 139 -4.62 16.55 -8.22
N ASP A 140 -3.90 17.00 -9.22
CA ASP A 140 -2.82 16.27 -9.87
C ASP A 140 -1.43 16.64 -9.37
N LYS A 141 -1.34 17.16 -8.15
CA LYS A 141 -0.09 17.56 -7.51
C LYS A 141 0.13 16.78 -6.23
N VAL A 142 1.41 16.52 -5.90
CA VAL A 142 1.76 15.87 -4.65
C VAL A 142 1.48 16.79 -3.47
N ASP A 143 1.20 16.16 -2.32
CA ASP A 143 1.01 16.88 -1.06
C ASP A 143 2.38 17.16 -0.38
N ASP A 144 2.34 17.65 0.87
CA ASP A 144 3.53 17.99 1.63
C ASP A 144 4.42 16.78 1.91
N GLU A 145 3.87 15.58 1.85
CA GLU A 145 4.61 14.34 2.04
C GLU A 145 5.16 13.75 0.73
N GLY A 146 4.95 14.44 -0.40
CA GLY A 146 5.38 13.96 -1.70
C GLY A 146 4.49 12.87 -2.27
N LEU A 147 3.23 12.80 -1.85
CA LEU A 147 2.28 11.78 -2.25
C LEU A 147 1.13 12.36 -3.03
N TYR A 148 0.68 11.64 -4.06
CA TYR A 148 -0.59 11.94 -4.72
C TYR A 148 -1.73 11.35 -3.91
N ARG A 149 -2.80 12.09 -3.71
CA ARG A 149 -4.01 11.56 -3.09
C ARG A 149 -4.92 11.05 -4.19
N LEU A 150 -5.16 9.75 -4.20
CA LEU A 150 -6.04 9.10 -5.17
C LEU A 150 -7.26 8.55 -4.46
N GLU A 151 -8.36 8.40 -5.20
CA GLU A 151 -9.60 7.88 -4.65
C GLU A 151 -10.36 7.02 -5.66
N LYS A 152 -11.18 6.15 -5.11
CA LYS A 152 -12.08 5.31 -5.87
C LYS A 152 -13.40 5.23 -5.12
N PHE A 153 -14.50 5.34 -5.82
CA PHE A 153 -15.83 5.25 -5.23
C PHE A 153 -16.45 3.90 -5.56
N ASN A 154 -17.04 3.26 -4.56
CA ASN A 154 -17.87 2.09 -4.78
C ASN A 154 -19.20 2.55 -5.35
N SER A 155 -19.65 1.88 -6.40
CA SER A 155 -20.93 2.20 -7.00
C SER A 155 -22.05 1.91 -5.99
N PRO A 156 -22.97 2.84 -5.78
CA PRO A 156 -24.20 2.48 -5.08
C PRO A 156 -24.97 1.47 -5.93
N PHE A 157 -25.56 0.52 -5.28
CA PHE A 157 -26.29 -0.55 -5.95
C PHE A 157 -27.60 -0.03 -6.54
#